data_91191af5840d7e1b1213958d2836c902
#
_entry.id   91191af5840d7e1b1213958d2836c902
#
_cell.length_a   1.000
_cell.length_b   1.000
_cell.length_c   1.000
_cell.angle_alpha   90.00
_cell.angle_beta   90.00
_cell.angle_gamma   90.00
#
_symmetry.space_group_name_H-M   'P 1'
#
loop_
_entity.id
_entity.type
_entity.pdbx_description
1 polymer ?
#
loop_
_entity_poly.entity_id
_entity_poly.type
_entity_poly.pdbx_seq_one_letter_code
_entity_poly.pdbx_strand_id
1 'polypeptide(L)'
;GSDASEFLNRVYTNAWSKLAIGKCRYGLMLNEDGMVYDDGVTTRLGENHYIMTTTTGGAANVLGKLEDYLQTEWPELDVYLTSVTDHFATASLCGPNSKKILNKIIPDLDLSDDNFPHMSFKEVLIDKIKCRIMRISFTGELSYEINAPASYGEAIWQKCIEAGKEFNITPYGTETMHLLRAEKGFIIVGQDTDGTMTPIDLQMDWIVSKKKYDFIGKRSLYRSDTMKEDRKQLVGLLTEDPNIVLEEGAQIVSELNQKPVEMLGHVTSSYFSPNLNKSIALAVVKDGKNMMGRKLFVPMENKNISVTVANTVFYDEKNERLNA
;
A
#
# COMPACT_ATOMS: atom_id res chain seq x y z
N GLY A 1 7.19 11.73 21.66
CA GLY A 1 7.83 11.26 22.88
C GLY A 1 9.23 10.70 22.63
N SER A 2 10.07 10.66 23.66
CA SER A 2 11.46 10.20 23.53
C SER A 2 11.57 8.75 23.05
N ASP A 3 10.58 7.92 23.33
CA ASP A 3 10.55 6.51 23.00
C ASP A 3 9.71 6.18 21.75
N ALA A 4 9.26 7.21 20.99
CA ALA A 4 8.43 7.00 19.81
C ALA A 4 9.08 6.06 18.77
N SER A 5 10.41 6.16 18.56
CA SER A 5 11.15 5.29 17.67
C SER A 5 11.16 3.83 18.13
N GLU A 6 11.35 3.62 19.44
CA GLU A 6 11.32 2.28 20.05
C GLU A 6 9.92 1.68 19.97
N PHE A 7 8.89 2.45 20.28
CA PHE A 7 7.52 2.01 20.17
C PHE A 7 7.19 1.55 18.74
N LEU A 8 7.51 2.37 17.73
CA LEU A 8 7.32 2.00 16.32
C LEU A 8 8.11 0.74 15.95
N ASN A 9 9.31 0.54 16.53
CA ASN A 9 10.06 -0.69 16.32
C ASN A 9 9.36 -1.92 16.92
N ARG A 10 8.65 -1.79 18.03
CA ARG A 10 7.90 -2.91 18.63
C ARG A 10 6.64 -3.25 17.82
N VAL A 11 6.01 -2.26 17.22
CA VAL A 11 4.76 -2.41 16.47
C VAL A 11 4.97 -2.93 15.05
N TYR A 12 5.88 -2.34 14.30
CA TYR A 12 6.07 -2.66 12.88
C TYR A 12 7.06 -3.79 12.63
N THR A 13 6.92 -4.47 11.49
CA THR A 13 7.86 -5.51 11.04
C THR A 13 9.25 -4.98 10.70
N ASN A 14 9.35 -3.74 10.21
CA ASN A 14 10.59 -3.09 9.80
C ASN A 14 11.10 -2.11 10.87
N ALA A 15 12.31 -1.56 10.67
CA ALA A 15 12.99 -0.76 11.68
C ALA A 15 12.79 0.75 11.48
N TRP A 16 12.59 1.49 12.58
CA TRP A 16 12.35 2.93 12.58
C TRP A 16 13.47 3.75 13.19
N SER A 17 14.25 3.18 14.11
CA SER A 17 15.36 3.88 14.81
C SER A 17 16.39 4.52 13.87
N LYS A 18 16.55 3.95 12.66
CA LYS A 18 17.47 4.45 11.62
C LYS A 18 16.79 5.27 10.52
N LEU A 19 15.51 5.55 10.63
CA LEU A 19 14.84 6.44 9.69
C LEU A 19 15.33 7.86 9.94
N ALA A 20 15.92 8.49 8.93
CA ALA A 20 16.39 9.87 9.05
C ALA A 20 15.21 10.86 9.14
N ILE A 21 15.41 11.98 9.81
CA ILE A 21 14.46 13.10 9.80
C ILE A 21 14.26 13.54 8.33
N GLY A 22 13.04 13.83 7.95
CA GLY A 22 12.70 14.20 6.56
C GLY A 22 12.44 13.01 5.64
N LYS A 23 12.50 11.77 6.15
CA LYS A 23 12.25 10.55 5.36
C LYS A 23 10.95 9.88 5.74
N CYS A 24 10.37 9.21 4.75
CA CYS A 24 9.20 8.35 4.88
C CYS A 24 9.62 6.88 4.78
N ARG A 25 8.80 6.00 5.35
CA ARG A 25 8.97 4.55 5.21
C ARG A 25 7.60 3.88 5.21
N TYR A 26 7.37 3.04 4.22
CA TYR A 26 6.24 2.11 4.24
C TYR A 26 6.46 1.06 5.32
N GLY A 27 5.45 0.82 6.13
CA GLY A 27 5.47 -0.09 7.26
C GLY A 27 4.30 -1.05 7.23
N LEU A 28 4.53 -2.24 7.77
CA LEU A 28 3.54 -3.29 7.90
C LEU A 28 3.40 -3.68 9.37
N MET A 29 2.16 -3.65 9.88
CA MET A 29 1.80 -4.11 11.21
C MET A 29 1.22 -5.53 11.15
N LEU A 30 1.54 -6.33 12.15
CA LEU A 30 0.95 -7.65 12.34
C LEU A 30 0.10 -7.67 13.61
N ASN A 31 -0.83 -8.61 13.67
CA ASN A 31 -1.38 -9.05 14.94
C ASN A 31 -0.42 -10.04 15.63
N GLU A 32 -0.76 -10.47 16.82
CA GLU A 32 0.03 -11.38 17.65
C GLU A 32 0.20 -12.77 16.99
N ASP A 33 -0.72 -13.15 16.10
CA ASP A 33 -0.68 -14.40 15.35
C ASP A 33 0.21 -14.35 14.10
N GLY A 34 0.80 -13.18 13.81
CA GLY A 34 1.68 -12.97 12.66
C GLY A 34 0.96 -12.65 11.35
N MET A 35 -0.36 -12.44 11.40
CA MET A 35 -1.14 -12.06 10.24
C MET A 35 -1.09 -10.53 10.05
N VAL A 36 -1.16 -10.09 8.81
CA VAL A 36 -1.19 -8.67 8.47
C VAL A 36 -2.41 -8.01 9.10
N TYR A 37 -2.15 -6.96 9.88
CA TYR A 37 -3.16 -6.19 10.58
C TYR A 37 -3.50 -4.89 9.87
N ASP A 38 -2.47 -4.08 9.55
CA ASP A 38 -2.61 -2.83 8.80
C ASP A 38 -1.27 -2.43 8.17
N ASP A 39 -1.28 -1.47 7.27
CA ASP A 39 -0.11 -0.91 6.62
C ASP A 39 -0.21 0.60 6.48
N GLY A 40 0.87 1.23 6.07
CA GLY A 40 0.87 2.66 5.78
C GLY A 40 2.27 3.25 5.72
N VAL A 41 2.32 4.56 5.53
CA VAL A 41 3.58 5.29 5.46
C VAL A 41 3.79 6.10 6.73
N THR A 42 4.92 5.87 7.38
CA THR A 42 5.37 6.68 8.53
C THR A 42 6.46 7.64 8.10
N THR A 43 6.32 8.90 8.47
CA THR A 43 7.26 9.98 8.18
C THR A 43 7.88 10.48 9.48
N ARG A 44 9.20 10.59 9.53
CA ARG A 44 9.90 11.19 10.67
C ARG A 44 9.99 12.69 10.49
N LEU A 45 9.17 13.44 11.23
CA LEU A 45 9.10 14.90 11.18
C LEU A 45 10.20 15.59 12.00
N GLY A 46 10.63 14.96 13.08
CA GLY A 46 11.64 15.47 14.01
C GLY A 46 12.30 14.34 14.79
N GLU A 47 13.16 14.68 15.73
CA GLU A 47 13.91 13.68 16.50
C GLU A 47 12.98 12.64 17.16
N ASN A 48 11.93 13.12 17.84
CA ASN A 48 10.97 12.31 18.59
C ASN A 48 9.53 12.50 18.07
N HIS A 49 9.38 12.90 16.81
CA HIS A 49 8.09 13.23 16.23
C HIS A 49 7.88 12.52 14.89
N TYR A 50 6.82 11.75 14.82
CA TYR A 50 6.41 10.97 13.63
C TYR A 50 4.97 11.30 13.27
N ILE A 51 4.65 11.21 12.00
CA ILE A 51 3.28 11.09 11.51
C ILE A 51 3.17 9.78 10.74
N MET A 52 2.11 9.04 10.98
CA MET A 52 1.86 7.77 10.30
C MET A 52 0.47 7.77 9.66
N THR A 53 0.37 7.15 8.52
CA THR A 53 -0.89 6.81 7.87
C THR A 53 -1.21 5.34 8.07
N THR A 54 -2.47 4.99 7.94
CA THR A 54 -3.01 3.62 7.99
C THR A 54 -3.99 3.46 6.85
N THR A 55 -4.57 2.28 6.66
CA THR A 55 -5.80 2.19 5.86
C THR A 55 -6.85 3.13 6.43
N THR A 56 -7.61 3.80 5.56
CA THR A 56 -8.61 4.81 5.98
C THR A 56 -9.64 4.20 6.94
N GLY A 57 -10.18 3.03 6.60
CA GLY A 57 -11.16 2.36 7.44
C GLY A 57 -10.57 1.74 8.73
N GLY A 58 -9.26 1.53 8.79
CA GLY A 58 -8.55 0.95 9.92
C GLY A 58 -8.08 1.95 10.98
N ALA A 59 -8.05 3.26 10.66
CA ALA A 59 -7.36 4.27 11.46
C ALA A 59 -7.77 4.29 12.96
N ALA A 60 -9.06 4.22 13.26
CA ALA A 60 -9.54 4.19 14.63
C ALA A 60 -9.14 2.90 15.38
N ASN A 61 -9.22 1.75 14.71
CA ASN A 61 -8.83 0.46 15.30
C ASN A 61 -7.32 0.39 15.54
N VAL A 62 -6.52 0.91 14.61
CA VAL A 62 -5.06 1.00 14.78
C VAL A 62 -4.72 1.89 15.97
N LEU A 63 -5.32 3.09 16.06
CA LEU A 63 -5.08 3.98 17.20
C LEU A 63 -5.44 3.31 18.51
N GLY A 64 -6.63 2.72 18.63
CA GLY A 64 -7.06 2.02 19.84
C GLY A 64 -6.12 0.88 20.24
N LYS A 65 -5.64 0.10 19.26
CA LYS A 65 -4.65 -0.97 19.52
C LYS A 65 -3.30 -0.42 19.99
N LEU A 66 -2.83 0.67 19.40
CA LEU A 66 -1.59 1.33 19.82
C LEU A 66 -1.69 1.93 21.24
N GLU A 67 -2.84 2.52 21.58
CA GLU A 67 -3.14 3.03 22.93
C GLU A 67 -3.19 1.89 23.96
N ASP A 68 -3.82 0.76 23.59
CA ASP A 68 -3.87 -0.44 24.42
C ASP A 68 -2.45 -0.97 24.74
N TYR A 69 -1.60 -1.10 23.74
CA TYR A 69 -0.20 -1.51 23.96
C TYR A 69 0.57 -0.57 24.88
N LEU A 70 0.38 0.75 24.76
CA LEU A 70 1.06 1.70 25.63
C LEU A 70 0.53 1.64 27.07
N GLN A 71 -0.75 1.32 27.26
CA GLN A 71 -1.36 1.28 28.60
C GLN A 71 -1.11 -0.06 29.31
N THR A 72 -1.02 -1.16 28.56
CA THR A 72 -1.00 -2.52 29.14
C THR A 72 0.36 -3.19 29.03
N GLU A 73 1.00 -3.14 27.84
CA GLU A 73 2.22 -3.89 27.58
C GLU A 73 3.50 -3.07 27.82
N TRP A 74 3.46 -1.76 27.53
CA TRP A 74 4.64 -0.89 27.58
C TRP A 74 4.35 0.46 28.26
N PRO A 75 3.79 0.46 29.50
CA PRO A 75 3.45 1.71 30.20
C PRO A 75 4.66 2.53 30.60
N GLU A 76 5.89 1.96 30.50
CA GLU A 76 7.14 2.64 30.77
C GLU A 76 7.62 3.55 29.64
N LEU A 77 7.05 3.44 28.43
CA LEU A 77 7.49 4.22 27.28
C LEU A 77 6.92 5.65 27.31
N ASP A 78 7.79 6.63 27.12
CA ASP A 78 7.40 8.04 26.94
C ASP A 78 6.94 8.28 25.50
N VAL A 79 5.67 7.97 25.21
CA VAL A 79 5.05 8.09 23.90
C VAL A 79 3.65 8.70 24.02
N TYR A 80 3.36 9.66 23.14
CA TYR A 80 2.05 10.30 23.04
C TYR A 80 1.44 10.03 21.67
N LEU A 81 0.23 9.53 21.63
CA LEU A 81 -0.55 9.25 20.42
C LEU A 81 -1.66 10.27 20.27
N THR A 82 -1.88 10.75 19.05
CA THR A 82 -2.97 11.68 18.75
C THR A 82 -3.46 11.44 17.33
N SER A 83 -4.77 11.20 17.16
CA SER A 83 -5.38 11.19 15.84
C SER A 83 -5.36 12.58 15.23
N VAL A 84 -4.90 12.65 14.00
CA VAL A 84 -4.90 13.88 13.18
C VAL A 84 -5.63 13.64 11.84
N THR A 85 -6.40 12.57 11.74
CA THR A 85 -7.12 12.16 10.52
C THR A 85 -7.95 13.31 9.95
N ASP A 86 -8.74 13.97 10.75
CA ASP A 86 -9.62 15.07 10.32
C ASP A 86 -8.92 16.44 10.29
N HIS A 87 -7.66 16.52 10.71
CA HIS A 87 -6.90 17.77 10.71
C HIS A 87 -6.33 18.13 9.34
N PHE A 88 -6.20 17.15 8.45
CA PHE A 88 -5.60 17.32 7.14
C PHE A 88 -6.54 16.89 6.03
N ALA A 89 -6.57 17.69 4.96
CA ALA A 89 -7.02 17.29 3.65
C ALA A 89 -5.80 16.88 2.82
N THR A 90 -5.86 15.74 2.16
CA THR A 90 -4.76 15.21 1.34
C THR A 90 -5.18 15.18 -0.12
N ALA A 91 -4.43 15.87 -0.98
CA ALA A 91 -4.57 15.78 -2.43
C ALA A 91 -3.39 14.99 -3.00
N SER A 92 -3.68 13.90 -3.72
CA SER A 92 -2.67 13.12 -4.44
C SER A 92 -2.52 13.66 -5.86
N LEU A 93 -1.37 14.29 -6.14
CA LEU A 93 -0.99 14.77 -7.46
C LEU A 93 -0.03 13.76 -8.09
N CYS A 94 -0.52 12.95 -9.04
CA CYS A 94 0.26 11.87 -9.61
C CYS A 94 0.32 11.91 -11.16
N GLY A 95 1.30 11.19 -11.69
CA GLY A 95 1.54 11.07 -13.12
C GLY A 95 2.78 11.84 -13.62
N PRO A 96 3.16 11.69 -14.89
CA PRO A 96 4.45 12.15 -15.42
C PRO A 96 4.61 13.69 -15.41
N ASN A 97 3.51 14.44 -15.35
CA ASN A 97 3.54 15.90 -15.27
C ASN A 97 3.37 16.44 -13.85
N SER A 98 3.23 15.58 -12.82
CA SER A 98 3.02 16.01 -11.43
C SER A 98 4.13 16.92 -10.91
N LYS A 99 5.38 16.64 -11.23
CA LYS A 99 6.55 17.49 -10.90
C LYS A 99 6.47 18.88 -11.51
N LYS A 100 6.05 18.98 -12.78
CA LYS A 100 5.87 20.27 -13.48
C LYS A 100 4.75 21.08 -12.87
N ILE A 101 3.64 20.43 -12.53
CA ILE A 101 2.49 21.08 -11.90
C ILE A 101 2.86 21.57 -10.51
N LEU A 102 3.53 20.74 -9.71
CA LEU A 102 3.98 21.12 -8.38
C LEU A 102 4.96 22.29 -8.42
N ASN A 103 5.89 22.31 -9.39
CA ASN A 103 6.83 23.42 -9.56
C ASN A 103 6.13 24.75 -9.91
N LYS A 104 4.99 24.72 -10.62
CA LYS A 104 4.17 25.93 -10.83
C LYS A 104 3.50 26.43 -9.55
N ILE A 105 3.11 25.49 -8.66
CA ILE A 105 2.46 25.84 -7.39
C ILE A 105 3.48 26.38 -6.39
N ILE A 106 4.69 25.80 -6.38
CA ILE A 106 5.77 26.12 -5.44
C ILE A 106 7.09 26.24 -6.22
N PRO A 107 7.31 27.37 -6.91
CA PRO A 107 8.50 27.54 -7.79
C PRO A 107 9.84 27.46 -7.05
N ASP A 108 9.86 27.83 -5.77
CA ASP A 108 11.08 27.87 -4.95
C ASP A 108 11.44 26.49 -4.33
N LEU A 109 10.59 25.48 -4.52
CA LEU A 109 10.86 24.12 -4.03
C LEU A 109 11.75 23.35 -5.01
N ASP A 110 12.94 22.99 -4.56
CA ASP A 110 13.80 22.10 -5.33
C ASP A 110 13.23 20.68 -5.34
N LEU A 111 12.73 20.28 -6.51
CA LEU A 111 12.12 18.98 -6.79
C LEU A 111 13.10 17.98 -7.43
N SER A 112 14.41 18.29 -7.44
CA SER A 112 15.43 17.35 -7.90
C SER A 112 15.45 16.09 -7.02
N ASP A 113 15.89 14.97 -7.58
CA ASP A 113 15.93 13.71 -6.87
C ASP A 113 16.95 13.69 -5.72
N ASP A 114 17.99 14.53 -5.81
CA ASP A 114 18.97 14.70 -4.74
C ASP A 114 18.35 15.41 -3.51
N ASN A 115 17.51 16.41 -3.73
CA ASN A 115 16.94 17.23 -2.66
C ASN A 115 15.54 16.81 -2.21
N PHE A 116 14.78 16.15 -3.09
CA PHE A 116 13.45 15.62 -2.78
C PHE A 116 13.27 14.19 -3.34
N PRO A 117 14.05 13.21 -2.89
CA PRO A 117 13.95 11.84 -3.38
C PRO A 117 12.62 11.17 -3.01
N HIS A 118 12.29 10.08 -3.71
CA HIS A 118 11.19 9.21 -3.32
C HIS A 118 11.30 8.79 -1.85
N MET A 119 10.17 8.64 -1.17
CA MET A 119 10.08 8.36 0.29
C MET A 119 10.70 9.47 1.15
N SER A 120 10.45 10.72 0.80
CA SER A 120 10.79 11.88 1.63
C SER A 120 9.64 12.89 1.69
N PHE A 121 9.75 13.85 2.61
CA PHE A 121 8.77 14.93 2.73
C PHE A 121 9.44 16.29 2.89
N LYS A 122 8.66 17.33 2.59
CA LYS A 122 9.03 18.75 2.80
C LYS A 122 7.86 19.49 3.43
N GLU A 123 8.15 20.38 4.38
CA GLU A 123 7.19 21.39 4.83
C GLU A 123 7.35 22.64 3.95
N VAL A 124 6.25 23.15 3.44
CA VAL A 124 6.22 24.28 2.48
C VAL A 124 5.09 25.24 2.79
N LEU A 125 5.15 26.43 2.21
CA LEU A 125 4.05 27.36 2.19
C LEU A 125 3.44 27.41 0.78
N ILE A 126 2.15 27.13 0.68
CA ILE A 126 1.35 27.34 -0.53
C ILE A 126 0.40 28.51 -0.23
N ASP A 127 0.63 29.69 -0.83
CA ASP A 127 -0.14 30.91 -0.54
C ASP A 127 -0.27 31.21 0.96
N LYS A 128 0.82 31.09 1.71
CA LYS A 128 0.90 31.24 3.18
C LYS A 128 0.24 30.10 3.98
N ILE A 129 -0.35 29.11 3.34
CA ILE A 129 -0.89 27.90 3.99
C ILE A 129 0.27 26.94 4.23
N LYS A 130 0.49 26.56 5.49
CA LYS A 130 1.50 25.56 5.84
C LYS A 130 1.05 24.17 5.41
N CYS A 131 1.75 23.60 4.43
CA CYS A 131 1.47 22.28 3.88
C CYS A 131 2.66 21.35 4.09
N ARG A 132 2.39 20.02 4.09
CA ARG A 132 3.41 18.98 3.98
C ARG A 132 3.25 18.29 2.65
N ILE A 133 4.35 18.13 1.94
CA ILE A 133 4.36 17.37 0.68
C ILE A 133 5.20 16.14 0.89
N MET A 134 4.60 14.97 0.65
CA MET A 134 5.27 13.68 0.70
C MET A 134 5.45 13.17 -0.73
N ARG A 135 6.68 12.86 -1.14
CA ARG A 135 6.95 12.19 -2.43
C ARG A 135 6.80 10.68 -2.22
N ILE A 136 5.56 10.24 -2.22
CA ILE A 136 5.15 8.84 -2.06
C ILE A 136 4.08 8.51 -3.10
N SER A 137 3.90 7.24 -3.42
CA SER A 137 2.98 6.83 -4.47
C SER A 137 2.24 5.56 -4.09
N PHE A 138 0.93 5.56 -4.25
CA PHE A 138 0.11 4.37 -4.20
C PHE A 138 -0.31 3.90 -5.62
N THR A 139 -0.27 4.81 -6.60
CA THR A 139 -0.62 4.51 -8.00
C THR A 139 0.53 3.91 -8.82
N GLY A 140 1.76 3.91 -8.28
CA GLY A 140 2.95 3.51 -9.01
C GLY A 140 3.52 4.55 -9.96
N GLU A 141 2.87 5.71 -10.09
CA GLU A 141 3.34 6.87 -10.85
C GLU A 141 4.20 7.79 -9.98
N LEU A 142 4.98 8.70 -10.58
CA LEU A 142 5.54 9.83 -9.86
C LEU A 142 4.40 10.58 -9.17
N SER A 143 4.48 10.73 -7.85
CA SER A 143 3.37 11.23 -7.07
C SER A 143 3.82 12.06 -5.87
N TYR A 144 3.00 13.05 -5.54
CA TYR A 144 3.14 13.92 -4.39
C TYR A 144 1.82 13.98 -3.64
N GLU A 145 1.82 13.61 -2.38
CA GLU A 145 0.69 13.83 -1.48
C GLU A 145 0.84 15.18 -0.79
N ILE A 146 -0.09 16.08 -1.07
CA ILE A 146 -0.12 17.44 -0.51
C ILE A 146 -1.09 17.43 0.67
N ASN A 147 -0.55 17.47 1.87
CA ASN A 147 -1.31 17.50 3.11
C ASN A 147 -1.44 18.96 3.57
N ALA A 148 -2.63 19.51 3.49
CA ALA A 148 -2.99 20.84 3.98
C ALA A 148 -3.91 20.75 5.20
N PRO A 149 -3.98 21.78 6.08
CA PRO A 149 -5.02 21.82 7.09
C PRO A 149 -6.41 21.68 6.44
N ALA A 150 -7.30 20.89 7.03
CA ALA A 150 -8.55 20.44 6.41
C ALA A 150 -9.40 21.59 5.84
N SER A 151 -9.44 22.75 6.53
CA SER A 151 -10.17 23.94 6.07
C SER A 151 -9.66 24.54 4.76
N TYR A 152 -8.46 24.17 4.30
CA TYR A 152 -7.85 24.66 3.06
C TYR A 152 -7.82 23.60 1.95
N GLY A 153 -8.43 22.43 2.16
CA GLY A 153 -8.40 21.32 1.20
C GLY A 153 -8.92 21.73 -0.18
N GLU A 154 -10.08 22.42 -0.23
CA GLU A 154 -10.65 22.91 -1.49
C GLU A 154 -9.72 23.91 -2.19
N ALA A 155 -9.14 24.85 -1.45
CA ALA A 155 -8.23 25.85 -2.03
C ALA A 155 -7.00 25.19 -2.66
N ILE A 156 -6.41 24.19 -2.00
CA ILE A 156 -5.27 23.43 -2.54
C ILE A 156 -5.67 22.61 -3.75
N TRP A 157 -6.83 21.96 -3.72
CA TRP A 157 -7.37 21.24 -4.86
C TRP A 157 -7.54 22.13 -6.08
N GLN A 158 -8.22 23.27 -5.93
CA GLN A 158 -8.44 24.22 -7.02
C GLN A 158 -7.11 24.75 -7.59
N LYS A 159 -6.13 24.98 -6.73
CA LYS A 159 -4.80 25.41 -7.15
C LYS A 159 -4.08 24.33 -7.98
N CYS A 160 -4.20 23.06 -7.61
CA CYS A 160 -3.65 21.96 -8.40
C CYS A 160 -4.34 21.87 -9.77
N ILE A 161 -5.67 21.94 -9.81
CA ILE A 161 -6.45 21.91 -11.07
C ILE A 161 -6.05 23.08 -11.98
N GLU A 162 -5.98 24.31 -11.45
CA GLU A 162 -5.61 25.48 -12.24
C GLU A 162 -4.18 25.37 -12.80
N ALA A 163 -3.21 25.01 -11.97
CA ALA A 163 -1.82 24.86 -12.39
C ALA A 163 -1.64 23.71 -13.41
N GLY A 164 -2.51 22.71 -13.36
CA GLY A 164 -2.45 21.53 -14.21
C GLY A 164 -3.21 21.63 -15.53
N LYS A 165 -4.00 22.70 -15.78
CA LYS A 165 -4.83 22.84 -17.00
C LYS A 165 -4.04 22.64 -18.30
N GLU A 166 -2.87 23.25 -18.43
CA GLU A 166 -2.03 23.12 -19.63
C GLU A 166 -1.43 21.70 -19.80
N PHE A 167 -1.43 20.91 -18.75
CA PHE A 167 -0.95 19.51 -18.74
C PHE A 167 -2.10 18.51 -18.83
N ASN A 168 -3.33 18.96 -19.07
CA ASN A 168 -4.54 18.15 -19.11
C ASN A 168 -4.76 17.36 -17.81
N ILE A 169 -4.54 18.01 -16.64
CA ILE A 169 -4.84 17.39 -15.35
C ILE A 169 -6.30 16.94 -15.32
N THR A 170 -6.50 15.71 -14.84
CA THR A 170 -7.82 15.12 -14.74
C THR A 170 -8.04 14.62 -13.32
N PRO A 171 -9.13 15.02 -12.64
CA PRO A 171 -9.53 14.42 -11.39
C PRO A 171 -9.79 12.92 -11.59
N TYR A 172 -9.33 12.09 -10.68
CA TYR A 172 -9.63 10.65 -10.68
C TYR A 172 -10.19 10.22 -9.33
N GLY A 173 -11.06 9.21 -9.36
CA GLY A 173 -11.68 8.65 -8.18
C GLY A 173 -10.96 7.41 -7.65
N THR A 174 -11.50 6.83 -6.59
CA THR A 174 -10.96 5.66 -5.90
C THR A 174 -10.86 4.43 -6.81
N GLU A 175 -11.80 4.24 -7.73
CA GLU A 175 -11.77 3.11 -8.67
C GLU A 175 -10.54 3.14 -9.58
N THR A 176 -10.19 4.31 -10.11
CA THR A 176 -8.96 4.49 -10.90
C THR A 176 -7.72 4.25 -10.04
N MET A 177 -7.73 4.70 -8.79
CA MET A 177 -6.63 4.44 -7.84
C MET A 177 -6.48 2.93 -7.59
N HIS A 178 -7.57 2.20 -7.41
CA HIS A 178 -7.57 0.75 -7.22
C HIS A 178 -7.01 0.00 -8.44
N LEU A 179 -7.35 0.44 -9.64
CA LEU A 179 -6.75 -0.11 -10.86
C LEU A 179 -5.24 0.13 -10.91
N LEU A 180 -4.80 1.38 -10.73
CA LEU A 180 -3.39 1.75 -10.86
C LEU A 180 -2.51 1.05 -9.80
N ARG A 181 -2.98 0.94 -8.55
CA ARG A 181 -2.25 0.20 -7.51
C ARG A 181 -2.14 -1.29 -7.84
N ALA A 182 -3.22 -1.87 -8.44
CA ALA A 182 -3.22 -3.28 -8.83
C ALA A 182 -2.25 -3.54 -9.99
N GLU A 183 -2.09 -2.62 -10.93
CA GLU A 183 -1.05 -2.69 -11.97
C GLU A 183 0.37 -2.81 -11.38
N LYS A 184 0.61 -2.19 -10.21
CA LYS A 184 1.88 -2.25 -9.46
C LYS A 184 1.96 -3.43 -8.48
N GLY A 185 0.87 -4.17 -8.30
CA GLY A 185 0.82 -5.24 -7.31
C GLY A 185 0.80 -4.75 -5.86
N PHE A 186 0.47 -3.47 -5.62
CA PHE A 186 0.32 -2.93 -4.27
C PHE A 186 -0.98 -3.46 -3.66
N ILE A 187 -0.90 -3.94 -2.44
CA ILE A 187 -2.05 -4.51 -1.72
C ILE A 187 -2.94 -3.43 -1.11
N ILE A 188 -4.20 -3.81 -0.90
CA ILE A 188 -5.11 -3.12 0.02
C ILE A 188 -5.42 -4.08 1.16
N VAL A 189 -5.06 -3.70 2.38
CA VAL A 189 -5.42 -4.47 3.59
C VAL A 189 -6.94 -4.50 3.74
N GLY A 190 -7.47 -5.71 3.95
CA GLY A 190 -8.92 -5.94 4.00
C GLY A 190 -9.55 -6.30 2.67
N GLN A 191 -8.86 -6.09 1.53
CA GLN A 191 -9.28 -6.55 0.20
C GLN A 191 -8.39 -7.70 -0.30
N ASP A 192 -7.07 -7.51 -0.31
CA ASP A 192 -6.10 -8.55 -0.69
C ASP A 192 -5.63 -9.37 0.52
N THR A 193 -6.12 -9.06 1.71
CA THR A 193 -5.90 -9.79 2.95
C THR A 193 -7.24 -10.08 3.63
N ASP A 194 -7.33 -11.24 4.27
CA ASP A 194 -8.54 -11.73 4.95
C ASP A 194 -8.33 -12.02 6.45
N GLY A 195 -7.22 -11.53 7.02
CA GLY A 195 -6.82 -11.80 8.40
C GLY A 195 -6.08 -13.13 8.60
N THR A 196 -5.86 -13.89 7.55
CA THR A 196 -5.09 -15.17 7.58
C THR A 196 -3.76 -15.10 6.82
N MET A 197 -3.43 -13.93 6.24
CA MET A 197 -2.25 -13.74 5.40
C MET A 197 -1.08 -13.19 6.21
N THR A 198 0.06 -13.86 6.11
CA THR A 198 1.33 -13.34 6.62
C THR A 198 2.01 -12.45 5.58
N PRO A 199 3.03 -11.65 5.94
CA PRO A 199 3.83 -10.90 4.96
C PRO A 199 4.47 -11.82 3.89
N ILE A 200 4.82 -13.05 4.27
CA ILE A 200 5.45 -14.03 3.37
C ILE A 200 4.43 -14.52 2.33
N ASP A 201 3.20 -14.73 2.74
CA ASP A 201 2.09 -15.08 1.86
C ASP A 201 1.81 -13.99 0.81
N LEU A 202 2.01 -12.73 1.19
CA LEU A 202 1.82 -11.55 0.32
C LEU A 202 3.05 -11.21 -0.53
N GLN A 203 4.12 -12.03 -0.51
CA GLN A 203 5.40 -11.75 -1.16
C GLN A 203 6.08 -10.47 -0.64
N MET A 204 5.84 -10.13 0.62
CA MET A 204 6.36 -8.95 1.32
C MET A 204 7.40 -9.29 2.38
N ASP A 205 8.09 -10.40 2.26
CA ASP A 205 9.16 -10.84 3.18
C ASP A 205 10.31 -9.83 3.26
N TRP A 206 10.51 -9.01 2.20
CA TRP A 206 11.49 -7.94 2.14
C TRP A 206 11.27 -6.85 3.21
N ILE A 207 10.03 -6.64 3.70
CA ILE A 207 9.71 -5.64 4.73
C ILE A 207 9.91 -6.18 6.15
N VAL A 208 10.01 -7.49 6.31
CA VAL A 208 10.21 -8.13 7.61
C VAL A 208 11.68 -8.08 8.01
N SER A 209 12.01 -7.32 9.05
CA SER A 209 13.39 -7.16 9.50
C SER A 209 13.94 -8.45 10.10
N LYS A 210 15.02 -8.95 9.49
CA LYS A 210 15.79 -10.09 10.02
C LYS A 210 16.70 -9.68 11.19
N LYS A 211 16.94 -8.37 11.40
CA LYS A 211 17.90 -7.84 12.38
C LYS A 211 17.25 -7.39 13.68
N LYS A 212 15.95 -7.14 13.69
CA LYS A 212 15.23 -6.75 14.91
C LYS A 212 15.16 -7.93 15.87
N TYR A 213 15.37 -7.64 17.16
CA TYR A 213 15.24 -8.66 18.20
C TYR A 213 13.81 -9.20 18.28
N ASP A 214 12.83 -8.31 18.37
CA ASP A 214 11.41 -8.67 18.43
C ASP A 214 10.52 -7.56 17.84
N PHE A 215 9.28 -7.91 17.52
CA PHE A 215 8.15 -7.05 17.17
C PHE A 215 6.86 -7.87 17.26
N ILE A 216 5.71 -7.19 17.31
CA ILE A 216 4.40 -7.87 17.36
C ILE A 216 4.27 -8.89 16.22
N GLY A 217 3.90 -10.11 16.57
CA GLY A 217 3.69 -11.22 15.62
C GLY A 217 4.95 -11.93 15.14
N LYS A 218 6.17 -11.45 15.47
CA LYS A 218 7.42 -12.05 14.96
C LYS A 218 7.52 -13.54 15.24
N ARG A 219 7.27 -13.97 16.49
CA ARG A 219 7.36 -15.39 16.89
C ARG A 219 6.36 -16.25 16.13
N SER A 220 5.19 -15.69 15.85
CA SER A 220 4.12 -16.42 15.16
C SER A 220 4.43 -16.68 13.69
N LEU A 221 5.30 -15.87 13.06
CA LEU A 221 5.79 -16.14 11.70
C LEU A 221 6.61 -17.44 11.59
N TYR A 222 7.11 -17.97 12.72
CA TYR A 222 7.90 -19.21 12.77
C TYR A 222 7.12 -20.42 13.30
N ARG A 223 5.80 -20.32 13.44
CA ARG A 223 4.94 -21.47 13.78
C ARG A 223 4.91 -22.45 12.60
N SER A 224 4.70 -23.74 12.90
CA SER A 224 4.64 -24.79 11.88
C SER A 224 3.60 -24.53 10.78
N ASP A 225 2.49 -23.87 11.13
CA ASP A 225 1.44 -23.55 10.16
C ASP A 225 1.81 -22.35 9.26
N THR A 226 2.34 -21.29 9.84
CA THR A 226 2.74 -20.10 9.06
C THR A 226 3.97 -20.33 8.18
N MET A 227 4.77 -21.35 8.50
CA MET A 227 5.95 -21.75 7.72
C MET A 227 5.69 -22.80 6.65
N LYS A 228 4.44 -23.28 6.48
CA LYS A 228 4.12 -24.19 5.38
C LYS A 228 4.35 -23.49 4.03
N GLU A 229 4.94 -24.20 3.10
CA GLU A 229 5.21 -23.67 1.76
C GLU A 229 3.95 -23.60 0.89
N ASP A 230 3.00 -24.50 1.13
CA ASP A 230 1.75 -24.64 0.37
C ASP A 230 0.60 -23.76 0.86
N ARG A 231 0.89 -22.72 1.66
CA ARG A 231 -0.11 -21.72 2.07
C ARG A 231 -0.65 -20.97 0.86
N LYS A 232 -1.80 -20.33 1.03
CA LYS A 232 -2.30 -19.38 0.02
C LYS A 232 -1.32 -18.21 -0.10
N GLN A 233 -0.96 -17.86 -1.31
CA GLN A 233 0.02 -16.81 -1.60
C GLN A 233 -0.53 -15.87 -2.66
N LEU A 234 -0.24 -14.57 -2.52
CA LEU A 234 -0.65 -13.55 -3.46
C LEU A 234 0.06 -13.75 -4.80
N VAL A 235 -0.71 -13.79 -5.87
CA VAL A 235 -0.23 -13.93 -7.25
C VAL A 235 -1.03 -13.02 -8.17
N GLY A 236 -0.49 -12.75 -9.35
CA GLY A 236 -1.22 -12.17 -10.46
C GLY A 236 -1.97 -13.24 -11.24
N LEU A 237 -3.09 -12.86 -11.88
CA LEU A 237 -3.79 -13.68 -12.86
C LEU A 237 -3.99 -12.89 -14.15
N LEU A 238 -3.79 -13.56 -15.27
CA LEU A 238 -4.11 -13.05 -16.62
C LEU A 238 -5.18 -13.95 -17.24
N THR A 239 -6.29 -13.37 -17.66
CA THR A 239 -7.37 -14.08 -18.35
C THR A 239 -6.95 -14.44 -19.78
N GLU A 240 -7.40 -15.58 -20.28
CA GLU A 240 -7.13 -16.02 -21.66
C GLU A 240 -7.77 -15.07 -22.69
N ASP A 241 -9.01 -14.63 -22.44
CA ASP A 241 -9.62 -13.49 -23.14
C ASP A 241 -9.29 -12.19 -22.40
N PRO A 242 -8.49 -11.30 -22.99
CA PRO A 242 -8.02 -10.09 -22.31
C PRO A 242 -9.12 -9.10 -21.93
N ASN A 243 -10.35 -9.26 -22.45
CA ASN A 243 -11.46 -8.37 -22.16
C ASN A 243 -12.33 -8.84 -20.98
N ILE A 244 -12.09 -10.04 -20.47
CA ILE A 244 -12.88 -10.58 -19.36
C ILE A 244 -12.28 -10.15 -18.03
N VAL A 245 -12.98 -9.28 -17.30
CA VAL A 245 -12.69 -8.96 -15.90
C VAL A 245 -13.30 -10.04 -15.02
N LEU A 246 -12.54 -10.53 -14.05
CA LEU A 246 -13.01 -11.53 -13.09
C LEU A 246 -13.85 -10.86 -12.01
N GLU A 247 -14.73 -11.62 -11.37
CA GLU A 247 -15.45 -11.14 -10.19
C GLU A 247 -14.56 -11.25 -8.96
N GLU A 248 -14.54 -10.21 -8.14
CA GLU A 248 -13.87 -10.25 -6.83
C GLU A 248 -14.57 -11.27 -5.93
N GLY A 249 -13.80 -12.07 -5.20
CA GLY A 249 -14.30 -13.21 -4.43
C GLY A 249 -14.53 -14.49 -5.24
N ALA A 250 -14.44 -14.45 -6.58
CA ALA A 250 -14.60 -15.64 -7.41
C ALA A 250 -13.53 -16.69 -7.05
N GLN A 251 -13.96 -17.94 -6.94
CA GLN A 251 -13.12 -19.06 -6.55
C GLN A 251 -12.18 -19.48 -7.68
N ILE A 252 -11.03 -20.01 -7.32
CA ILE A 252 -10.02 -20.52 -8.26
C ILE A 252 -9.85 -22.01 -8.06
N VAL A 253 -9.87 -22.78 -9.16
CA VAL A 253 -9.78 -24.24 -9.15
C VAL A 253 -8.75 -24.72 -10.17
N SER A 254 -8.16 -25.91 -9.91
CA SER A 254 -7.23 -26.54 -10.84
C SER A 254 -7.92 -27.21 -12.00
N GLU A 255 -9.09 -27.82 -11.74
CA GLU A 255 -9.86 -28.63 -12.69
C GLU A 255 -11.36 -28.40 -12.51
N LEU A 256 -12.11 -28.48 -13.61
CA LEU A 256 -13.56 -28.25 -13.63
C LEU A 256 -14.39 -29.51 -13.44
N ASN A 257 -13.83 -30.67 -13.79
CA ASN A 257 -14.57 -31.95 -13.85
C ASN A 257 -14.38 -32.86 -12.63
N GLN A 258 -13.51 -32.46 -11.68
CA GLN A 258 -13.27 -33.19 -10.45
C GLN A 258 -14.41 -32.96 -9.46
N LYS A 259 -14.83 -33.98 -8.74
CA LYS A 259 -15.83 -33.89 -7.65
C LYS A 259 -15.32 -34.62 -6.40
N PRO A 260 -15.24 -33.99 -5.22
CA PRO A 260 -15.51 -32.54 -5.02
C PRO A 260 -14.47 -31.66 -5.74
N VAL A 261 -14.86 -30.46 -6.15
CA VAL A 261 -13.94 -29.49 -6.75
C VAL A 261 -13.03 -28.94 -5.66
N GLU A 262 -11.70 -29.04 -5.85
CA GLU A 262 -10.73 -28.46 -4.93
C GLU A 262 -10.61 -26.97 -5.18
N MET A 263 -10.90 -26.18 -4.15
CA MET A 263 -10.77 -24.73 -4.14
C MET A 263 -9.34 -24.35 -3.78
N LEU A 264 -8.60 -23.78 -4.72
CA LEU A 264 -7.21 -23.36 -4.50
C LEU A 264 -7.10 -21.97 -3.88
N GLY A 265 -8.08 -21.13 -4.10
CA GLY A 265 -8.06 -19.74 -3.64
C GLY A 265 -9.18 -18.91 -4.21
N HIS A 266 -9.00 -17.59 -4.19
CA HIS A 266 -10.00 -16.66 -4.73
C HIS A 266 -9.34 -15.40 -5.30
N VAL A 267 -10.06 -14.72 -6.18
CA VAL A 267 -9.70 -13.41 -6.75
C VAL A 267 -9.92 -12.33 -5.68
N THR A 268 -8.92 -11.49 -5.44
CA THR A 268 -9.02 -10.39 -4.46
C THR A 268 -9.26 -9.05 -5.12
N SER A 269 -8.73 -8.84 -6.33
CA SER A 269 -8.88 -7.60 -7.09
C SER A 269 -8.84 -7.92 -8.58
N SER A 270 -9.71 -7.29 -9.38
CA SER A 270 -9.70 -7.53 -10.83
C SER A 270 -10.18 -6.29 -11.60
N TYR A 271 -9.43 -5.90 -12.63
CA TYR A 271 -9.69 -4.70 -13.43
C TYR A 271 -9.27 -4.90 -14.88
N PHE A 272 -9.91 -4.16 -15.78
CA PHE A 272 -9.36 -3.96 -17.12
C PHE A 272 -8.33 -2.83 -17.10
N SER A 273 -7.09 -3.12 -17.47
CA SER A 273 -6.01 -2.13 -17.56
C SER A 273 -5.95 -1.50 -18.94
N PRO A 274 -6.25 -0.21 -19.09
CA PRO A 274 -6.05 0.51 -20.35
C PRO A 274 -4.57 0.62 -20.73
N ASN A 275 -3.66 0.68 -19.75
CA ASN A 275 -2.22 0.75 -19.99
C ASN A 275 -1.70 -0.53 -20.66
N LEU A 276 -2.26 -1.67 -20.32
CA LEU A 276 -1.90 -2.99 -20.82
C LEU A 276 -2.82 -3.50 -21.93
N ASN A 277 -3.97 -2.81 -22.10
CA ASN A 277 -5.06 -3.23 -22.98
C ASN A 277 -5.52 -4.68 -22.72
N LYS A 278 -5.60 -5.05 -21.44
CA LYS A 278 -6.05 -6.38 -20.99
C LYS A 278 -6.51 -6.36 -19.53
N SER A 279 -7.28 -7.39 -19.19
CA SER A 279 -7.68 -7.66 -17.82
C SER A 279 -6.48 -8.19 -17.01
N ILE A 280 -6.38 -7.70 -15.76
CA ILE A 280 -5.45 -8.15 -14.73
C ILE A 280 -6.22 -8.46 -13.46
N ALA A 281 -5.72 -9.39 -12.66
CA ALA A 281 -6.26 -9.65 -11.34
C ALA A 281 -5.16 -10.01 -10.34
N LEU A 282 -5.38 -9.63 -9.07
CA LEU A 282 -4.66 -10.17 -7.93
C LEU A 282 -5.51 -11.26 -7.29
N ALA A 283 -4.87 -12.28 -6.77
CA ALA A 283 -5.54 -13.43 -6.17
C ALA A 283 -4.66 -14.09 -5.11
N VAL A 284 -5.28 -14.72 -4.14
CA VAL A 284 -4.58 -15.60 -3.19
C VAL A 284 -4.82 -17.05 -3.59
N VAL A 285 -3.73 -17.78 -3.87
CA VAL A 285 -3.76 -19.14 -4.41
C VAL A 285 -2.85 -20.04 -3.59
N LYS A 286 -3.36 -21.22 -3.21
CA LYS A 286 -2.58 -22.27 -2.52
C LYS A 286 -1.35 -22.61 -3.35
N ASP A 287 -0.18 -22.59 -2.71
CA ASP A 287 1.12 -22.85 -3.35
C ASP A 287 1.39 -21.92 -4.57
N GLY A 288 0.86 -20.69 -4.50
CA GLY A 288 0.80 -19.77 -5.67
C GLY A 288 2.15 -19.46 -6.29
N LYS A 289 3.22 -19.32 -5.49
CA LYS A 289 4.58 -19.04 -5.98
C LYS A 289 5.11 -20.17 -6.89
N ASN A 290 4.74 -21.41 -6.62
CA ASN A 290 5.13 -22.57 -7.41
C ASN A 290 4.21 -22.81 -8.62
N MET A 291 3.14 -22.02 -8.74
CA MET A 291 2.18 -22.12 -9.84
C MET A 291 2.42 -21.11 -10.98
N MET A 292 3.51 -20.35 -10.96
CA MET A 292 3.80 -19.36 -12.02
C MET A 292 3.76 -19.99 -13.41
N GLY A 293 3.00 -19.37 -14.33
CA GLY A 293 2.78 -19.85 -15.69
C GLY A 293 1.77 -21.00 -15.82
N ARG A 294 1.24 -21.55 -14.73
CA ARG A 294 0.22 -22.61 -14.79
C ARG A 294 -1.14 -22.05 -15.14
N LYS A 295 -1.90 -22.85 -15.86
CA LYS A 295 -3.30 -22.57 -16.20
C LYS A 295 -4.20 -23.06 -15.08
N LEU A 296 -5.09 -22.18 -14.63
CA LEU A 296 -6.15 -22.43 -13.64
C LEU A 296 -7.49 -21.98 -14.21
N PHE A 297 -8.55 -22.22 -13.47
CA PHE A 297 -9.90 -21.86 -13.88
C PHE A 297 -10.62 -21.07 -12.81
N VAL A 298 -11.41 -20.09 -13.24
CA VAL A 298 -12.31 -19.30 -12.39
C VAL A 298 -13.73 -19.57 -12.86
N PRO A 299 -14.48 -20.44 -12.18
CA PRO A 299 -15.90 -20.64 -12.45
C PRO A 299 -16.66 -19.36 -12.09
N MET A 300 -17.35 -18.79 -13.07
CA MET A 300 -18.24 -17.64 -12.91
C MET A 300 -19.63 -18.02 -13.40
N GLU A 301 -20.64 -17.19 -13.13
CA GLU A 301 -22.00 -17.45 -13.57
C GLU A 301 -22.02 -17.68 -15.10
N ASN A 302 -22.54 -18.82 -15.50
CA ASN A 302 -22.70 -19.25 -16.91
C ASN A 302 -21.40 -19.44 -17.72
N LYS A 303 -20.21 -19.32 -17.16
CA LYS A 303 -18.93 -19.52 -17.88
C LYS A 303 -17.78 -19.92 -16.96
N ASN A 304 -16.84 -20.65 -17.50
CA ASN A 304 -15.58 -20.98 -16.84
C ASN A 304 -14.46 -20.19 -17.51
N ILE A 305 -13.82 -19.33 -16.77
CA ILE A 305 -12.74 -18.47 -17.29
C ILE A 305 -11.40 -19.17 -17.06
N SER A 306 -10.65 -19.32 -18.13
CA SER A 306 -9.27 -19.79 -18.07
C SER A 306 -8.34 -18.63 -17.72
N VAL A 307 -7.43 -18.84 -16.76
CA VAL A 307 -6.46 -17.85 -16.29
C VAL A 307 -5.07 -18.46 -16.23
N THR A 308 -4.06 -17.62 -16.40
CA THR A 308 -2.66 -18.00 -16.22
C THR A 308 -2.12 -17.28 -14.99
N VAL A 309 -1.45 -18.01 -14.10
CA VAL A 309 -0.79 -17.44 -12.92
C VAL A 309 0.43 -16.63 -13.36
N ALA A 310 0.54 -15.41 -12.86
CA ALA A 310 1.57 -14.43 -13.24
C ALA A 310 2.13 -13.72 -11.99
N ASN A 311 3.16 -12.91 -12.18
CA ASN A 311 3.67 -12.01 -11.16
C ASN A 311 2.59 -10.98 -10.76
N THR A 312 2.69 -10.48 -9.53
CA THR A 312 1.76 -9.45 -9.01
C THR A 312 1.99 -8.09 -9.65
N VAL A 313 3.19 -7.80 -10.14
CA VAL A 313 3.51 -6.54 -10.84
C VAL A 313 3.24 -6.72 -12.33
N PHE A 314 2.24 -6.02 -12.86
CA PHE A 314 1.84 -6.11 -14.27
C PHE A 314 2.41 -4.99 -15.12
N TYR A 315 2.68 -3.83 -14.52
CA TYR A 315 3.11 -2.62 -15.23
C TYR A 315 4.25 -1.91 -14.52
N ASP A 316 5.21 -1.39 -15.29
CA ASP A 316 6.38 -0.63 -14.79
C ASP A 316 7.17 -1.38 -13.70
N GLU A 317 7.52 -2.63 -13.93
CA GLU A 317 8.26 -3.49 -13.00
C GLU A 317 9.56 -2.84 -12.49
N LYS A 318 10.22 -2.03 -13.32
CA LYS A 318 11.47 -1.34 -13.00
C LYS A 318 11.30 -0.02 -12.26
N ASN A 319 10.07 0.40 -11.97
CA ASN A 319 9.77 1.68 -11.31
C ASN A 319 10.26 2.92 -12.08
N GLU A 320 10.33 2.88 -13.40
CA GLU A 320 10.79 4.00 -14.23
C GLU A 320 9.80 5.18 -14.14
N ARG A 321 8.50 4.89 -14.06
CA ARG A 321 7.46 5.92 -13.91
C ARG A 321 7.40 6.47 -12.48
N LEU A 322 7.64 5.66 -11.48
CA LEU A 322 7.68 6.06 -10.07
C LEU A 322 8.84 7.03 -9.80
N ASN A 323 9.95 6.83 -10.49
CA ASN A 323 11.20 7.59 -10.32
C ASN A 323 11.43 8.65 -11.42
N ALA A 324 10.41 8.97 -12.24
CA ALA A 324 10.52 9.88 -13.37
C ALA A 324 10.83 11.35 -12.97
#